data_eaa68e85e66adf320774b26eef3a6966
#
_entry.id   eaa68e85e66adf320774b26eef3a6966
#
_cell.length_a   1.000
_cell.length_b   1.000
_cell.length_c   1.000
_cell.angle_alpha   90.00
_cell.angle_beta   90.00
_cell.angle_gamma   90.00
#
_symmetry.space_group_name_H-M   'P 1'
#
loop_
_entity.id
_entity.type
_entity.pdbx_description
1 polymer ?
#
loop_
_entity_poly.entity_id
_entity_poly.type
_entity_poly.pdbx_seq_one_letter_code
_entity_poly.pdbx_strand_id
1 'polypeptide(L)'
;MKVVTIKDSKKETFSNPLFTGSDVTRQVLIPDSRELVATVVNFGKGVRNKFHSHDCEQILIVTAGRGVVATEKEERPVTLGDVVLIPAGEKHWHGSVGEPFSHIYVSKSGSKLTQLED
;
A
#
# COMPACT_ATOMS: atom_id res chain seq x y z
N MET A 1 -12.94 18.30 12.97
CA MET A 1 -13.15 16.85 12.72
C MET A 1 -13.53 16.66 11.27
N LYS A 2 -13.01 15.58 10.65
CA LYS A 2 -13.26 15.29 9.25
C LYS A 2 -13.65 13.82 9.09
N VAL A 3 -14.66 13.57 8.27
CA VAL A 3 -15.09 12.21 7.93
C VAL A 3 -14.92 12.02 6.43
N VAL A 4 -14.27 10.94 6.05
CA VAL A 4 -14.03 10.60 4.65
C VAL A 4 -14.71 9.27 4.35
N THR A 5 -15.48 9.22 3.26
CA THR A 5 -16.06 7.98 2.76
C THR A 5 -15.20 7.50 1.61
N ILE A 6 -14.58 6.34 1.77
CA ILE A 6 -13.60 5.82 0.80
C ILE A 6 -14.19 5.73 -0.61
N LYS A 7 -15.40 5.20 -0.76
CA LYS A 7 -16.02 5.04 -2.08
C LYS A 7 -16.24 6.35 -2.83
N ASP A 8 -16.31 7.47 -2.10
CA ASP A 8 -16.53 8.79 -2.71
C ASP A 8 -15.20 9.51 -2.98
N SER A 9 -14.08 8.94 -2.58
CA SER A 9 -12.76 9.50 -2.81
C SER A 9 -12.31 9.24 -4.24
N LYS A 10 -11.68 10.24 -4.84
CA LYS A 10 -11.23 10.17 -6.24
C LYS A 10 -10.13 9.13 -6.42
N LYS A 11 -10.30 8.24 -7.39
CA LYS A 11 -9.23 7.34 -7.83
C LYS A 11 -8.34 8.07 -8.83
N GLU A 12 -7.05 8.05 -8.56
CA GLU A 12 -6.04 8.62 -9.44
C GLU A 12 -5.11 7.52 -9.92
N THR A 13 -4.69 7.58 -11.18
CA THR A 13 -3.64 6.68 -11.68
C THR A 13 -2.38 6.86 -10.82
N PHE A 14 -1.80 5.76 -10.40
CA PHE A 14 -0.63 5.76 -9.54
C PHE A 14 0.47 4.88 -10.15
N SER A 15 0.92 5.29 -11.35
CA SER A 15 1.95 4.56 -12.06
C SER A 15 3.32 5.18 -11.77
N ASN A 16 4.28 4.34 -11.38
CA ASN A 16 5.67 4.73 -11.21
C ASN A 16 6.57 3.48 -11.20
N PRO A 17 7.90 3.65 -11.26
CA PRO A 17 8.83 2.50 -11.33
C PRO A 17 8.78 1.54 -10.14
N LEU A 18 8.16 1.93 -9.03
CA LEU A 18 7.99 1.06 -7.88
C LEU A 18 7.09 -0.15 -8.20
N PHE A 19 6.15 -0.01 -9.12
CA PHE A 19 5.18 -1.07 -9.44
C PHE A 19 5.63 -1.93 -10.61
N THR A 20 5.25 -3.20 -10.59
CA THR A 20 5.55 -4.16 -11.66
C THR A 20 4.64 -4.01 -12.87
N GLY A 21 3.59 -3.21 -12.76
CA GLY A 21 2.64 -2.94 -13.84
C GLY A 21 1.98 -1.59 -13.66
N SER A 22 1.18 -1.19 -14.64
CA SER A 22 0.55 0.13 -14.67
C SER A 22 -0.86 0.19 -14.10
N ASP A 23 -1.49 -0.97 -13.85
CA ASP A 23 -2.86 -1.03 -13.33
C ASP A 23 -2.87 -0.83 -11.82
N VAL A 24 -2.57 0.38 -11.40
CA VAL A 24 -2.57 0.81 -10.00
C VAL A 24 -3.25 2.18 -9.92
N THR A 25 -4.17 2.31 -8.98
CA THR A 25 -4.75 3.60 -8.63
C THR A 25 -4.58 3.88 -7.14
N ARG A 26 -4.70 5.14 -6.76
CA ARG A 26 -4.70 5.53 -5.35
C ARG A 26 -5.86 6.44 -5.03
N GLN A 27 -6.24 6.45 -3.77
CA GLN A 27 -7.23 7.38 -3.23
C GLN A 27 -6.62 8.01 -1.98
N VAL A 28 -6.24 9.27 -2.08
CA VAL A 28 -5.66 10.02 -0.96
C VAL A 28 -6.81 10.43 -0.03
N LEU A 29 -6.81 9.96 1.20
CA LEU A 29 -7.95 10.11 2.09
C LEU A 29 -7.89 11.36 2.97
N ILE A 30 -6.71 11.70 3.47
CA ILE A 30 -6.53 12.80 4.43
C ILE A 30 -5.39 13.72 4.01
N PRO A 31 -5.49 14.38 2.83
CA PRO A 31 -4.38 15.20 2.31
C PRO A 31 -4.05 16.42 3.18
N ASP A 32 -4.96 16.83 4.04
CA ASP A 32 -4.80 17.96 4.94
C ASP A 32 -4.22 17.59 6.31
N SER A 33 -3.94 16.31 6.55
CA SER A 33 -3.26 15.90 7.78
C SER A 33 -1.78 16.35 7.75
N ARG A 34 -1.29 16.85 8.88
CA ARG A 34 0.12 17.26 9.02
C ARG A 34 1.02 16.11 9.42
N GLU A 35 0.50 15.16 10.18
CA GLU A 35 1.30 14.11 10.82
C GLU A 35 1.15 12.75 10.17
N LEU A 36 0.01 12.51 9.52
CA LEU A 36 -0.35 11.19 9.01
C LEU A 36 -0.65 11.22 7.52
N VAL A 37 -0.31 10.12 6.88
CA VAL A 37 -0.74 9.79 5.53
C VAL A 37 -1.65 8.56 5.62
N ALA A 38 -2.81 8.62 4.98
CA ALA A 38 -3.70 7.47 4.83
C ALA A 38 -4.19 7.45 3.38
N THR A 39 -3.80 6.43 2.65
CA THR A 39 -4.07 6.34 1.21
C THR A 39 -4.48 4.92 0.86
N VAL A 40 -5.55 4.79 0.09
CA VAL A 40 -5.92 3.51 -0.52
C VAL A 40 -5.05 3.30 -1.74
N VAL A 41 -4.48 2.12 -1.86
CA VAL A 41 -3.82 1.67 -3.10
C VAL A 41 -4.59 0.49 -3.65
N ASN A 42 -5.01 0.59 -4.90
CA ASN A 42 -5.76 -0.44 -5.60
C ASN A 42 -4.85 -1.08 -6.64
N PHE A 43 -4.55 -2.36 -6.45
CA PHE A 43 -3.71 -3.13 -7.36
C PHE A 43 -4.58 -3.93 -8.31
N GLY A 44 -4.35 -3.80 -9.59
CA GLY A 44 -4.91 -4.70 -10.59
C GLY A 44 -4.34 -6.10 -10.45
N LYS A 45 -5.01 -7.08 -11.05
CA LYS A 45 -4.60 -8.49 -10.98
C LYS A 45 -3.15 -8.67 -11.40
N GLY A 46 -2.36 -9.31 -10.54
CA GLY A 46 -0.97 -9.63 -10.80
C GLY A 46 0.02 -8.48 -10.64
N VAL A 47 -0.43 -7.32 -10.21
CA VAL A 47 0.46 -6.15 -10.00
C VAL A 47 0.85 -6.07 -8.52
N ARG A 48 2.13 -5.89 -8.27
CA ARG A 48 2.69 -5.66 -6.95
C ARG A 48 3.67 -4.50 -6.98
N ASN A 49 4.03 -4.01 -5.81
CA ASN A 49 5.20 -3.14 -5.77
C ASN A 49 6.47 -3.97 -5.65
N LYS A 50 7.59 -3.35 -5.99
CA LYS A 50 8.90 -3.96 -5.90
C LYS A 50 9.41 -3.90 -4.47
N PHE A 51 10.39 -4.74 -4.13
CA PHE A 51 11.01 -4.67 -2.83
C PHE A 51 11.45 -3.23 -2.52
N HIS A 52 11.08 -2.78 -1.34
CA HIS A 52 11.40 -1.44 -0.85
C HIS A 52 11.40 -1.42 0.68
N SER A 53 11.82 -0.31 1.25
CA SER A 53 11.74 -0.06 2.68
C SER A 53 11.31 1.39 2.94
N HIS A 54 10.83 1.64 4.13
CA HIS A 54 10.49 2.98 4.59
C HIS A 54 11.31 3.31 5.84
N ASP A 55 11.56 4.57 6.10
CA ASP A 55 12.29 5.03 7.28
C ASP A 55 11.41 5.15 8.53
N CYS A 56 10.15 4.74 8.45
CA CYS A 56 9.21 4.68 9.58
C CYS A 56 8.33 3.44 9.49
N GLU A 57 7.58 3.17 10.54
CA GLU A 57 6.59 2.09 10.53
C GLU A 57 5.46 2.39 9.54
N GLN A 58 4.90 1.33 8.98
CA GLN A 58 3.74 1.42 8.10
C GLN A 58 2.71 0.39 8.53
N ILE A 59 1.44 0.80 8.56
CA ILE A 59 0.32 -0.12 8.75
C ILE A 59 -0.39 -0.28 7.42
N LEU A 60 -0.70 -1.53 7.05
CA LEU A 60 -1.57 -1.85 5.93
C LEU A 60 -2.86 -2.43 6.46
N ILE A 61 -3.98 -1.95 5.94
CA ILE A 61 -5.32 -2.46 6.29
C ILE A 61 -5.97 -2.91 4.98
N VAL A 62 -6.21 -4.20 4.84
CA VAL A 62 -6.79 -4.75 3.61
C VAL A 62 -8.28 -4.41 3.55
N THR A 63 -8.69 -3.76 2.47
CA THR A 63 -10.05 -3.27 2.27
C THR A 63 -10.82 -4.02 1.18
N ALA A 64 -10.14 -4.73 0.30
CA ALA A 64 -10.78 -5.52 -0.76
C ALA A 64 -9.84 -6.57 -1.31
N GLY A 65 -10.40 -7.74 -1.66
CA GLY A 65 -9.69 -8.78 -2.37
C GLY A 65 -8.68 -9.54 -1.52
N ARG A 66 -7.79 -10.21 -2.22
CA ARG A 66 -6.68 -10.98 -1.64
C ARG A 66 -5.38 -10.53 -2.24
N GLY A 67 -4.36 -10.45 -1.41
CA GLY A 67 -3.02 -10.11 -1.85
C GLY A 67 -1.97 -10.87 -1.05
N VAL A 68 -0.74 -10.42 -1.21
CA VAL A 68 0.42 -10.99 -0.51
C VAL A 68 1.25 -9.84 0.05
N VAL A 69 1.76 -10.04 1.25
CA VAL A 69 2.81 -9.21 1.83
C VAL A 69 4.03 -10.10 2.02
N ALA A 70 5.18 -9.66 1.55
CA ALA A 70 6.38 -10.48 1.52
C ALA A 70 7.59 -9.75 2.09
N THR A 71 8.43 -10.51 2.76
CA THR A 71 9.80 -10.14 3.10
C THR A 71 10.74 -11.04 2.32
N GLU A 72 12.05 -10.92 2.53
CA GLU A 72 13.01 -11.84 1.90
C GLU A 72 12.90 -13.28 2.44
N LYS A 73 12.24 -13.45 3.59
CA LYS A 73 12.16 -14.75 4.28
C LYS A 73 10.83 -15.44 4.10
N GLU A 74 9.75 -14.70 3.84
CA GLU A 74 8.42 -15.29 3.76
C GLU A 74 7.49 -14.47 2.87
N GLU A 75 6.49 -15.16 2.33
CA GLU A 75 5.35 -14.55 1.66
C GLU A 75 4.10 -14.94 2.42
N ARG A 76 3.30 -13.97 2.82
CA ARG A 76 2.07 -14.21 3.60
C ARG A 76 0.85 -13.71 2.84
N PRO A 77 -0.12 -14.59 2.58
CA PRO A 77 -1.38 -14.15 2.01
C PRO A 77 -2.17 -13.29 3.01
N VAL A 78 -2.82 -12.27 2.51
CA VAL A 78 -3.69 -11.39 3.29
C VAL A 78 -5.01 -11.18 2.56
N THR A 79 -6.06 -10.94 3.32
CA THR A 79 -7.42 -10.77 2.78
C THR A 79 -8.15 -9.68 3.55
N LEU A 80 -9.33 -9.31 3.05
CA LEU A 80 -10.19 -8.27 3.65
C LEU A 80 -10.23 -8.40 5.18
N GLY A 81 -9.94 -7.30 5.86
CA GLY A 81 -9.94 -7.22 7.32
C GLY A 81 -8.61 -7.50 7.99
N ASP A 82 -7.60 -7.95 7.24
CA ASP A 82 -6.27 -8.17 7.81
C ASP A 82 -5.55 -6.84 7.99
N VAL A 83 -4.79 -6.74 9.07
CA VAL A 83 -3.94 -5.60 9.38
C VAL A 83 -2.49 -6.06 9.45
N VAL A 84 -1.61 -5.35 8.77
CA VAL A 84 -0.18 -5.69 8.71
C VAL A 84 0.63 -4.54 9.27
N LEU A 85 1.54 -4.83 10.20
CA LEU A 85 2.52 -3.86 10.66
C LEU A 85 3.85 -4.16 9.97
N ILE A 86 4.40 -3.18 9.29
CA ILE A 86 5.71 -3.27 8.66
C ILE A 86 6.66 -2.35 9.44
N PRO A 87 7.69 -2.93 10.08
CA PRO A 87 8.67 -2.14 10.82
C PRO A 87 9.47 -1.20 9.92
N ALA A 88 9.98 -0.12 10.51
CA ALA A 88 10.91 0.76 9.81
C ALA A 88 12.13 -0.03 9.32
N GLY A 89 12.53 0.20 8.08
CA GLY A 89 13.70 -0.42 7.48
C GLY A 89 13.51 -1.83 6.95
N GLU A 90 12.36 -2.46 7.17
CA GLU A 90 12.13 -3.81 6.67
C GLU A 90 11.96 -3.84 5.15
N LYS A 91 12.79 -4.65 4.49
CA LYS A 91 12.69 -4.89 3.05
C LYS A 91 11.47 -5.76 2.77
N HIS A 92 10.53 -5.25 2.00
CA HIS A 92 9.25 -5.91 1.76
C HIS A 92 8.64 -5.49 0.43
N TRP A 93 7.63 -6.25 0.01
CA TRP A 93 6.71 -5.84 -1.05
C TRP A 93 5.30 -6.31 -0.70
N HIS A 94 4.32 -5.72 -1.34
CA HIS A 94 2.92 -6.15 -1.24
C HIS A 94 2.20 -5.90 -2.56
N GLY A 95 1.12 -6.63 -2.77
CA GLY A 95 0.33 -6.49 -3.98
C GLY A 95 -0.59 -7.66 -4.27
N SER A 96 -1.16 -7.61 -5.45
CA SER A 96 -2.09 -8.61 -5.97
C SER A 96 -1.33 -9.82 -6.52
N VAL A 97 -1.96 -10.97 -6.44
CA VAL A 97 -1.46 -12.19 -7.10
C VAL A 97 -2.51 -12.71 -8.09
N GLY A 98 -3.61 -13.26 -7.62
CA GLY A 98 -4.61 -13.90 -8.47
C GLY A 98 -5.87 -13.09 -8.74
N GLU A 99 -6.07 -11.98 -8.03
CA GLU A 99 -7.26 -11.13 -8.15
C GLU A 99 -6.93 -9.71 -7.74
N PRO A 100 -7.75 -8.71 -8.11
CA PRO A 100 -7.54 -7.34 -7.65
C PRO A 100 -7.49 -7.26 -6.13
N PHE A 101 -6.66 -6.35 -5.62
CA PHE A 101 -6.37 -6.23 -4.21
C PHE A 101 -6.27 -4.75 -3.83
N SER A 102 -6.86 -4.39 -2.70
CA SER A 102 -6.77 -3.02 -2.19
C SER A 102 -6.42 -3.00 -0.73
N HIS A 103 -5.60 -2.06 -0.33
CA HIS A 103 -5.33 -1.77 1.07
C HIS A 103 -5.22 -0.28 1.31
N ILE A 104 -5.46 0.13 2.55
CA ILE A 104 -5.05 1.46 3.03
C ILE A 104 -3.64 1.29 3.59
N TYR A 105 -2.72 2.21 3.27
CA TYR A 105 -1.53 2.35 4.09
C TYR A 105 -1.65 3.58 4.97
N VAL A 106 -1.18 3.44 6.20
CA VAL A 106 -1.08 4.54 7.16
C VAL A 106 0.37 4.65 7.59
N SER A 107 0.92 5.83 7.48
CA SER A 107 2.29 6.10 7.89
C SER A 107 2.46 7.54 8.33
N LYS A 108 3.64 7.82 8.88
CA LYS A 108 4.06 9.18 9.25
C LYS A 108 4.25 10.02 7.98
N SER A 109 3.75 11.24 8.02
CA SER A 109 4.00 12.23 6.96
C SER A 109 5.50 12.49 6.81
N GLY A 110 5.97 12.62 5.59
CA GLY A 110 7.40 12.86 5.32
C GLY A 110 8.28 11.61 5.36
N SER A 111 7.70 10.43 5.49
CA SER A 111 8.44 9.17 5.39
C SER A 111 9.11 9.03 4.03
N LYS A 112 10.34 8.50 4.03
CA LYS A 112 11.11 8.26 2.81
C LYS A 112 11.09 6.79 2.45
N LEU A 113 10.80 6.53 1.18
CA LEU A 113 10.83 5.19 0.59
C LEU A 113 12.15 4.99 -0.14
N THR A 114 12.76 3.82 0.04
CA THR A 114 13.94 3.39 -0.72
C THR A 114 13.58 2.14 -1.51
N GLN A 115 13.67 2.23 -2.85
CA GLN A 115 13.43 1.07 -3.72
C GLN A 115 14.67 0.18 -3.71
N LEU A 116 14.47 -1.12 -3.50
CA LEU A 116 15.53 -2.11 -3.30
C LEU A 116 15.51 -3.22 -4.37
N GLU A 117 14.73 -3.05 -5.41
CA GLU A 117 14.61 -3.97 -6.54
C GLU A 117 14.46 -3.13 -7.81
N ASP A 118 15.18 -3.50 -8.87
CA ASP A 118 15.11 -2.78 -10.15
C ASP A 118 13.78 -2.97 -10.91
#